data_21e322782b67c40ed32234e35af14051
#
_entry.id   21e322782b67c40ed32234e35af14051
#
_cell.length_a   1.000
_cell.length_b   1.000
_cell.length_c   1.000
_cell.angle_alpha   90.00
_cell.angle_beta   90.00
_cell.angle_gamma   90.00
#
_symmetry.space_group_name_H-M   'P 1'
#
loop_
_entity.id
_entity.type
_entity.pdbx_description
1 polymer ?
#
loop_
_entity_poly.entity_id
_entity_poly.type
_entity_poly.pdbx_seq_one_letter_code
_entity_poly.pdbx_strand_id
1 'polypeptide(L)'
;MKVLLIDDNQDITSLLSKFLEAKGFENIVTNDPRDGLERIKEGKYDVVLLDISMPEFSGIDIIQTLEREQILRNQKIIIFSALTFANLQIAELLKKEGIHGCLKKPIQLKELVATITN
;
A
#
# COMPACT_ATOMS: atom_id res chain seq x y z
N MET A 1 9.44 -10.96 -6.92
CA MET A 1 9.04 -9.66 -6.33
C MET A 1 8.22 -9.93 -5.08
N LYS A 2 8.56 -9.30 -4.00
CA LYS A 2 7.91 -9.51 -2.71
C LYS A 2 7.02 -8.31 -2.36
N VAL A 3 5.75 -8.57 -2.09
CA VAL A 3 4.73 -7.55 -1.86
C VAL A 3 4.23 -7.61 -0.43
N LEU A 4 4.11 -6.45 0.21
CA LEU A 4 3.47 -6.32 1.53
C LEU A 4 2.07 -5.74 1.34
N LEU A 5 1.06 -6.42 1.89
CA LEU A 5 -0.33 -5.97 1.85
C LEU A 5 -0.74 -5.48 3.23
N ILE A 6 -1.16 -4.24 3.34
CA ILE A 6 -1.63 -3.64 4.59
C ILE A 6 -3.05 -3.13 4.40
N ASP A 7 -4.02 -3.82 5.00
CA ASP A 7 -5.44 -3.44 4.98
C ASP A 7 -6.11 -4.14 6.16
N ASP A 8 -6.93 -3.42 6.92
CA ASP A 8 -7.62 -3.98 8.08
C ASP A 8 -8.75 -4.94 7.70
N ASN A 9 -9.15 -4.98 6.44
CA ASN A 9 -10.18 -5.88 5.93
C ASN A 9 -9.58 -7.21 5.49
N GLN A 10 -9.83 -8.27 6.25
CA GLN A 10 -9.29 -9.60 5.98
C GLN A 10 -9.80 -10.21 4.67
N ASP A 11 -11.02 -9.90 4.26
CA ASP A 11 -11.57 -10.43 3.02
C ASP A 11 -10.82 -9.85 1.81
N ILE A 12 -10.50 -8.57 1.86
CA ILE A 12 -9.75 -7.90 0.81
C ILE A 12 -8.33 -8.46 0.74
N THR A 13 -7.63 -8.56 1.86
CA THR A 13 -6.26 -9.05 1.86
C THR A 13 -6.18 -10.52 1.45
N SER A 14 -7.16 -11.34 1.85
CA SER A 14 -7.21 -12.75 1.43
C SER A 14 -7.38 -12.86 -0.08
N LEU A 15 -8.28 -12.08 -0.66
CA LEU A 15 -8.51 -12.08 -2.10
C LEU A 15 -7.26 -11.64 -2.86
N LEU A 16 -6.67 -10.52 -2.44
CA LEU A 16 -5.49 -9.98 -3.10
C LEU A 16 -4.29 -10.91 -2.97
N SER A 17 -4.11 -11.52 -1.80
CA SER A 17 -3.02 -12.46 -1.57
C SER A 17 -3.09 -13.66 -2.51
N LYS A 18 -4.28 -14.26 -2.63
CA LYS A 18 -4.49 -15.40 -3.54
C LYS A 18 -4.24 -15.02 -4.99
N PHE A 19 -4.69 -13.84 -5.38
CA PHE A 19 -4.48 -13.34 -6.73
C PHE A 19 -2.99 -13.14 -7.02
N LEU A 20 -2.26 -12.52 -6.10
CA LEU A 20 -0.83 -12.28 -6.26
C LEU A 20 -0.03 -13.57 -6.32
N GLU A 21 -0.38 -14.55 -5.49
CA GLU A 21 0.24 -15.87 -5.53
C GLU A 21 0.02 -16.54 -6.89
N ALA A 22 -1.19 -16.46 -7.42
CA ALA A 22 -1.51 -17.02 -8.73
C ALA A 22 -0.70 -16.36 -9.86
N LYS A 23 -0.27 -15.12 -9.67
CA LYS A 23 0.53 -14.38 -10.63
C LYS A 23 2.04 -14.51 -10.38
N GLY A 24 2.44 -15.31 -9.39
CA GLY A 24 3.85 -15.56 -9.11
C GLY A 24 4.53 -14.56 -8.19
N PHE A 25 3.77 -13.70 -7.51
CA PHE A 25 4.33 -12.77 -6.54
C PHE A 25 4.34 -13.39 -5.14
N GLU A 26 5.46 -13.25 -4.45
CA GLU A 26 5.48 -13.52 -3.01
C GLU A 26 4.77 -12.38 -2.30
N ASN A 27 4.01 -12.70 -1.27
CA ASN A 27 3.33 -11.65 -0.52
C ASN A 27 3.21 -12.00 0.96
N ILE A 28 3.19 -10.96 1.77
CA ILE A 28 2.93 -11.01 3.20
C ILE A 28 1.76 -10.08 3.47
N VAL A 29 0.84 -10.51 4.31
CA VAL A 29 -0.37 -9.76 4.67
C VAL A 29 -0.32 -9.36 6.13
N THR A 30 -0.70 -8.12 6.42
CA THR A 30 -1.01 -7.71 7.77
C THR A 30 -2.32 -6.91 7.77
N ASN A 31 -3.15 -7.18 8.77
CA ASN A 31 -4.40 -6.45 8.97
C ASN A 31 -4.28 -5.42 10.09
N ASP A 32 -3.09 -5.29 10.66
CA ASP A 32 -2.78 -4.31 11.71
C ASP A 32 -1.88 -3.23 11.14
N PRO A 33 -2.34 -1.96 11.10
CA PRO A 33 -1.54 -0.87 10.52
C PRO A 33 -0.23 -0.61 11.26
N ARG A 34 -0.18 -0.81 12.56
CA ARG A 34 1.06 -0.61 13.33
C ARG A 34 2.09 -1.68 13.02
N ASP A 35 1.64 -2.93 12.89
CA ASP A 35 2.50 -4.01 12.42
C ASP A 35 2.95 -3.72 11.00
N GLY A 36 2.05 -3.19 10.16
CA GLY A 36 2.39 -2.80 8.79
C GLY A 36 3.53 -1.80 8.73
N LEU A 37 3.47 -0.77 9.59
CA LEU A 37 4.55 0.22 9.67
C LEU A 37 5.89 -0.43 10.02
N GLU A 38 5.89 -1.31 11.02
CA GLU A 38 7.13 -1.98 11.43
C GLU A 38 7.69 -2.86 10.31
N ARG A 39 6.82 -3.54 9.57
CA ARG A 39 7.24 -4.36 8.43
C ARG A 39 7.85 -3.52 7.31
N ILE A 40 7.29 -2.34 7.02
CA ILE A 40 7.87 -1.42 6.04
C ILE A 40 9.29 -1.03 6.45
N LYS A 41 9.49 -0.73 7.73
CA LYS A 41 10.79 -0.33 8.25
C LYS A 41 11.85 -1.41 8.12
N GLU A 42 11.45 -2.68 8.07
CA GLU A 42 12.37 -3.79 7.86
C GLU A 42 13.04 -3.73 6.47
N GLY A 43 12.42 -3.08 5.50
CA GLY A 43 13.02 -2.87 4.18
C GLY A 43 13.11 -4.11 3.32
N LYS A 44 12.28 -5.11 3.55
CA LYS A 44 12.36 -6.42 2.86
C LYS A 44 11.44 -6.54 1.65
N TYR A 45 10.65 -5.53 1.37
CA TYR A 45 9.59 -5.62 0.36
C TYR A 45 9.90 -4.76 -0.85
N ASP A 46 9.60 -5.29 -2.03
CA ASP A 46 9.76 -4.55 -3.28
C ASP A 46 8.63 -3.54 -3.48
N VAL A 47 7.44 -3.90 -3.03
CA VAL A 47 6.23 -3.08 -3.16
C VAL A 47 5.39 -3.18 -1.90
N VAL A 48 4.82 -2.07 -1.47
CA VAL A 48 3.87 -2.03 -0.36
C VAL A 48 2.53 -1.57 -0.89
N LEU A 49 1.49 -2.37 -0.66
CA LEU A 49 0.10 -2.02 -0.99
C LEU A 49 -0.56 -1.58 0.31
N LEU A 50 -0.94 -0.31 0.39
CA LEU A 50 -1.36 0.32 1.63
C LEU A 50 -2.74 0.94 1.51
N ASP A 51 -3.70 0.43 2.30
CA ASP A 51 -5.01 1.06 2.46
C ASP A 51 -4.83 2.33 3.29
N ILE A 52 -5.36 3.45 2.83
CA ILE A 52 -5.25 4.69 3.59
C ILE A 52 -6.40 4.91 4.57
N SER A 53 -7.49 4.17 4.42
CA SER A 53 -8.68 4.33 5.28
C SER A 53 -8.76 3.20 6.31
N MET A 54 -7.93 3.27 7.33
CA MET A 54 -7.97 2.32 8.45
C MET A 54 -8.31 3.06 9.74
N PRO A 55 -9.09 2.46 10.66
CA PRO A 55 -9.43 3.11 11.92
C PRO A 55 -8.20 3.27 12.81
N GLU A 56 -8.23 4.29 13.66
CA GLU A 56 -7.22 4.62 14.67
C GLU A 56 -5.86 5.03 14.11
N PHE A 57 -5.22 4.20 13.31
CA PHE A 57 -3.92 4.50 12.71
C PHE A 57 -4.01 4.25 11.20
N SER A 58 -4.20 5.32 10.44
CA SER A 58 -4.47 5.24 9.00
C SER A 58 -3.21 5.05 8.17
N GLY A 59 -3.40 4.76 6.88
CA GLY A 59 -2.29 4.73 5.93
C GLY A 59 -1.59 6.08 5.81
N ILE A 60 -2.34 7.18 5.99
CA ILE A 60 -1.74 8.52 6.00
C ILE A 60 -0.80 8.68 7.19
N ASP A 61 -1.19 8.17 8.36
CA ASP A 61 -0.33 8.20 9.54
C ASP A 61 0.96 7.41 9.32
N ILE A 62 0.86 6.27 8.63
CA ILE A 62 2.02 5.48 8.26
C ILE A 62 2.95 6.28 7.35
N ILE A 63 2.40 6.90 6.31
CA ILE A 63 3.18 7.70 5.35
C ILE A 63 3.86 8.87 6.04
N GLN A 64 3.15 9.58 6.92
CA GLN A 64 3.71 10.70 7.67
C GLN A 64 4.85 10.24 8.59
N THR A 65 4.72 9.08 9.20
CA THR A 65 5.77 8.53 10.06
C THR A 65 7.01 8.19 9.25
N LEU A 66 6.84 7.54 8.09
CA LEU A 66 7.95 7.19 7.22
C LEU A 66 8.65 8.44 6.67
N GLU A 67 7.88 9.48 6.36
CA GLU A 67 8.43 10.75 5.89
C GLU A 67 9.24 11.42 6.99
N ARG A 68 8.71 11.46 8.20
CA ARG A 68 9.38 12.06 9.35
C ARG A 68 10.68 11.33 9.69
N GLU A 69 10.71 10.02 9.52
CA GLU A 69 11.90 9.20 9.77
C GLU A 69 12.83 9.14 8.55
N GLN A 70 12.50 9.84 7.47
CA GLN A 70 13.32 9.98 6.26
C GLN A 70 13.57 8.66 5.52
N ILE A 71 12.61 7.74 5.60
CA ILE A 71 12.69 6.44 4.90
C ILE A 71 11.60 6.27 3.85
N LEU A 72 10.67 7.21 3.73
CA LEU A 72 9.59 7.13 2.75
C LEU A 72 10.13 7.03 1.32
N ARG A 73 11.12 7.82 0.97
CA ARG A 73 11.68 7.88 -0.39
C ARG A 73 12.30 6.56 -0.86
N ASN A 74 12.62 5.66 0.08
CA ASN A 74 13.22 4.36 -0.23
C ASN A 74 12.17 3.29 -0.52
N GLN A 75 10.88 3.64 -0.43
CA GLN A 75 9.78 2.71 -0.60
C GLN A 75 9.17 2.81 -2.00
N LYS A 76 8.41 1.78 -2.36
CA LYS A 76 7.50 1.82 -3.51
C LYS A 76 6.12 1.50 -2.95
N ILE A 77 5.39 2.54 -2.57
CA ILE A 77 4.08 2.41 -1.94
C ILE A 77 2.98 2.71 -2.95
N ILE A 78 2.03 1.79 -3.08
CA ILE A 78 0.83 1.97 -3.86
C ILE A 78 -0.31 2.08 -2.86
N ILE A 79 -0.99 3.21 -2.85
CA ILE A 79 -2.08 3.45 -1.91
C ILE A 79 -3.42 3.00 -2.51
N PHE A 80 -4.32 2.52 -1.64
CA PHE A 80 -5.69 2.18 -2.01
C PHE A 80 -6.62 3.21 -1.38
N SER A 81 -7.60 3.67 -2.13
CA SER A 81 -8.55 4.64 -1.60
C SER A 81 -9.89 4.56 -2.31
N ALA A 82 -10.98 4.79 -1.58
CA ALA A 82 -12.28 5.05 -2.18
C ALA A 82 -12.34 6.44 -2.82
N LEU A 83 -11.39 7.30 -2.49
CA LEU A 83 -11.29 8.66 -3.01
C LEU A 83 -10.61 8.67 -4.39
N THR A 84 -10.93 9.68 -5.19
CA THR A 84 -10.37 9.81 -6.54
C THR A 84 -9.10 10.67 -6.55
N PHE A 85 -8.40 10.69 -7.68
CA PHE A 85 -7.26 11.58 -7.89
C PHE A 85 -7.62 13.06 -7.80
N ALA A 86 -8.91 13.40 -7.98
CA ALA A 86 -9.39 14.77 -7.81
C ALA A 86 -9.40 15.23 -6.35
N ASN A 87 -9.30 14.29 -5.41
CA ASN A 87 -9.20 14.62 -3.99
C ASN A 87 -7.82 15.22 -3.71
N LEU A 88 -7.80 16.40 -3.09
CA LEU A 88 -6.54 17.13 -2.83
C LEU A 88 -5.58 16.36 -1.95
N GLN A 89 -6.08 15.61 -0.98
CA GLN A 89 -5.24 14.81 -0.09
C GLN A 89 -4.52 13.72 -0.85
N ILE A 90 -5.22 13.01 -1.74
CA ILE A 90 -4.60 11.99 -2.59
C ILE A 90 -3.57 12.63 -3.52
N ALA A 91 -3.90 13.77 -4.12
CA ALA A 91 -2.98 14.48 -5.01
C ALA A 91 -1.68 14.86 -4.29
N GLU A 92 -1.79 15.33 -3.04
CA GLU A 92 -0.60 15.68 -2.25
C GLU A 92 0.25 14.45 -1.91
N LEU A 93 -0.39 13.31 -1.60
CA LEU A 93 0.34 12.08 -1.33
C LEU A 93 1.12 11.62 -2.58
N LEU A 94 0.50 11.71 -3.75
CA LEU A 94 1.12 11.27 -5.00
C LEU A 94 2.35 12.08 -5.39
N LYS A 95 2.53 13.28 -4.83
CA LYS A 95 3.71 14.09 -5.07
C LYS A 95 4.92 13.65 -4.25
N LYS A 96 4.70 12.85 -3.21
CA LYS A 96 5.78 12.43 -2.32
C LYS A 96 6.62 11.34 -2.97
N GLU A 97 7.95 11.48 -2.88
CA GLU A 97 8.87 10.44 -3.31
C GLU A 97 8.67 9.19 -2.45
N GLY A 98 8.51 8.04 -3.10
CA GLY A 98 8.18 6.79 -2.41
C GLY A 98 6.73 6.38 -2.57
N ILE A 99 5.84 7.30 -2.95
CA ILE A 99 4.46 6.98 -3.30
C ILE A 99 4.40 6.77 -4.81
N HIS A 100 4.23 5.52 -5.20
CA HIS A 100 4.32 5.12 -6.61
C HIS A 100 3.02 5.33 -7.37
N GLY A 101 1.90 5.15 -6.72
CA GLY A 101 0.59 5.30 -7.38
C GLY A 101 -0.56 5.13 -6.41
N CYS A 102 -1.76 5.27 -6.96
CA CYS A 102 -3.00 5.09 -6.21
C CYS A 102 -3.96 4.21 -7.00
N LEU A 103 -4.58 3.25 -6.32
CA LEU A 103 -5.63 2.42 -6.89
C LEU A 103 -6.94 2.76 -6.20
N LYS A 104 -7.98 2.97 -6.99
CA LYS A 104 -9.30 3.28 -6.46
C LYS A 104 -10.01 1.98 -6.08
N LYS A 105 -10.68 1.96 -4.94
CA LYS A 105 -11.56 0.86 -4.54
C LYS A 105 -12.89 0.94 -5.27
N PRO A 106 -13.46 -0.18 -5.72
CA PRO A 106 -12.94 -1.54 -5.64
C PRO A 106 -11.78 -1.75 -6.61
N ILE A 107 -10.77 -2.49 -6.17
CA ILE A 107 -9.53 -2.67 -6.93
C ILE A 107 -9.78 -3.59 -8.12
N GLN A 108 -9.38 -3.16 -9.31
CA GLN A 108 -9.39 -4.01 -10.49
C GLN A 108 -8.06 -4.76 -10.57
N LEU A 109 -8.13 -6.08 -10.67
CA LEU A 109 -6.94 -6.92 -10.59
C LEU A 109 -5.93 -6.67 -11.70
N LYS A 110 -6.41 -6.31 -12.90
CA LYS A 110 -5.52 -5.94 -14.02
C LYS A 110 -4.71 -4.68 -13.71
N GLU A 111 -5.36 -3.68 -13.10
CA GLU A 111 -4.68 -2.45 -12.71
C GLU A 111 -3.66 -2.71 -11.62
N LEU A 112 -3.96 -3.60 -10.70
CA LEU A 112 -3.06 -3.96 -9.60
C LEU A 112 -1.73 -4.49 -10.16
N VAL A 113 -1.79 -5.49 -11.04
CA VAL A 113 -0.57 -6.07 -11.62
C VAL A 113 0.20 -5.02 -12.44
N ALA A 114 -0.48 -4.25 -13.26
CA ALA A 114 0.15 -3.21 -14.06
C ALA A 114 0.87 -2.18 -13.19
N THR A 115 0.24 -1.77 -12.09
CA THR A 115 0.82 -0.77 -11.18
C THR A 115 2.01 -1.33 -10.40
N ILE A 116 1.92 -2.58 -9.97
CA ILE A 116 3.02 -3.24 -9.24
C ILE A 116 4.26 -3.36 -10.13
N THR A 117 4.06 -3.70 -11.39
CA THR A 117 5.18 -3.99 -12.31
C THR A 117 5.70 -2.76 -13.06
N ASN A 118 5.02 -1.65 -12.90
CA ASN A 118 5.36 -0.42 -13.65
C ASN A 118 6.54 0.42 -13.00
#